data_8a0240a5144ddea2134f105cecb07a61
#
_entry.id   8a0240a5144ddea2134f105cecb07a61
#
_cell.length_a   1.000
_cell.length_b   1.000
_cell.length_c   1.000
_cell.angle_alpha   90.00
_cell.angle_beta   90.00
_cell.angle_gamma   90.00
#
_symmetry.space_group_name_H-M   'P 1'
#
loop_
_entity.id
_entity.type
_entity.pdbx_description
1 polymer ?
#
loop_
_entity_poly.entity_id
_entity_poly.type
_entity_poly.pdbx_seq_one_letter_code
_entity_poly.pdbx_strand_id
1 'polypeptide(L)'
;MKKLGVTGGIGAGKSYVCRLLADEYGLPVYDCDREAKRLNNEDPFIRQRLVEMVGPEVYCPDGTLNRSLLAAYIFGHPHPLAAVNQLVHPRVLAHFRRWLSVQHAPLVVMESAILHSSGFDREMDYVLYVDAPEEMRIARVMERDGSSRSQVMARIQSQTEKGCPDYVVMNDGTDLHLQLQTVMNGILK
;
A
#
# COMPACT_ATOMS: atom_id res chain seq x y z
N MET A 1 -10.32 -19.35 -2.80
CA MET A 1 -9.42 -18.49 -2.00
C MET A 1 -10.02 -17.11 -1.96
N LYS A 2 -10.36 -16.58 -0.79
CA LYS A 2 -10.87 -15.21 -0.60
C LYS A 2 -9.70 -14.22 -0.56
N LYS A 3 -9.95 -12.94 -0.86
CA LYS A 3 -8.94 -11.88 -0.90
C LYS A 3 -9.40 -10.71 -0.04
N LEU A 4 -8.61 -10.34 0.97
CA LEU A 4 -8.85 -9.22 1.86
C LEU A 4 -7.89 -8.07 1.51
N GLY A 5 -8.42 -6.94 1.07
CA GLY A 5 -7.66 -5.72 0.94
C GLY A 5 -7.58 -4.99 2.28
N VAL A 6 -6.37 -4.69 2.75
CA VAL A 6 -6.15 -3.87 3.96
C VAL A 6 -5.65 -2.51 3.53
N THR A 7 -6.43 -1.48 3.87
CA THR A 7 -6.12 -0.09 3.57
C THR A 7 -6.30 0.81 4.79
N GLY A 8 -6.01 2.09 4.67
CA GLY A 8 -6.14 3.08 5.74
C GLY A 8 -5.13 4.21 5.60
N GLY A 9 -5.30 5.27 6.36
CA GLY A 9 -4.47 6.46 6.29
C GLY A 9 -3.01 6.21 6.69
N ILE A 10 -2.14 7.14 6.32
CA ILE A 10 -0.74 7.14 6.80
C ILE A 10 -0.73 7.18 8.35
N GLY A 11 0.11 6.37 8.97
CA GLY A 11 0.20 6.27 10.44
C GLY A 11 -0.91 5.47 11.13
N ALA A 12 -1.93 4.97 10.40
CA ALA A 12 -3.02 4.19 10.99
C ALA A 12 -2.57 2.81 11.52
N GLY A 13 -1.48 2.25 11.00
CA GLY A 13 -0.94 0.97 11.48
C GLY A 13 -1.34 -0.23 10.62
N LYS A 14 -1.60 -0.05 9.33
CA LYS A 14 -1.90 -1.13 8.36
C LYS A 14 -0.93 -2.30 8.46
N SER A 15 0.37 -2.01 8.38
CA SER A 15 1.41 -3.05 8.42
C SER A 15 1.45 -3.79 9.76
N TYR A 16 1.03 -3.15 10.86
CA TYR A 16 0.87 -3.82 12.15
C TYR A 16 -0.31 -4.79 12.12
N VAL A 17 -1.47 -4.35 11.60
CA VAL A 17 -2.65 -5.21 11.41
C VAL A 17 -2.32 -6.38 10.47
N CYS A 18 -1.64 -6.13 9.35
CA CYS A 18 -1.22 -7.19 8.43
C CYS A 18 -0.28 -8.20 9.08
N ARG A 19 0.61 -7.75 9.98
CA ARG A 19 1.47 -8.65 10.77
C ARG A 19 0.65 -9.51 11.72
N LEU A 20 -0.32 -8.95 12.45
CA LEU A 20 -1.22 -9.73 13.30
C LEU A 20 -1.99 -10.79 12.49
N LEU A 21 -2.50 -10.43 11.31
CA LEU A 21 -3.18 -11.36 10.41
C LEU A 21 -2.25 -12.50 9.95
N ALA A 22 -0.99 -12.19 9.68
CA ALA A 22 0.01 -13.21 9.31
C ALA A 22 0.38 -14.11 10.50
N ASP A 23 0.66 -13.53 11.67
CA ASP A 23 1.19 -14.24 12.82
C ASP A 23 0.12 -15.10 13.52
N GLU A 24 -1.12 -14.60 13.64
CA GLU A 24 -2.18 -15.28 14.39
C GLU A 24 -3.06 -16.19 13.52
N TYR A 25 -3.23 -15.84 12.24
CA TYR A 25 -4.10 -16.59 11.33
C TYR A 25 -3.35 -17.29 10.20
N GLY A 26 -2.00 -17.15 10.17
CA GLY A 26 -1.18 -17.78 9.13
C GLY A 26 -1.46 -17.28 7.72
N LEU A 27 -1.96 -16.06 7.56
CA LEU A 27 -2.38 -15.54 6.27
C LEU A 27 -1.20 -15.00 5.46
N PRO A 28 -1.06 -15.39 4.19
CA PRO A 28 -0.10 -14.77 3.29
C PRO A 28 -0.45 -13.30 3.05
N VAL A 29 0.55 -12.41 3.19
CA VAL A 29 0.39 -10.97 2.99
C VAL A 29 1.20 -10.50 1.79
N TYR A 30 0.54 -9.83 0.86
CA TYR A 30 1.14 -9.14 -0.27
C TYR A 30 1.20 -7.64 0.02
N ASP A 31 2.40 -7.12 0.23
CA ASP A 31 2.67 -5.69 0.46
C ASP A 31 2.87 -4.99 -0.88
N CYS A 32 1.84 -4.25 -1.34
CA CYS A 32 1.88 -3.53 -2.61
C CYS A 32 2.99 -2.48 -2.68
N ASP A 33 3.24 -1.76 -1.59
CA ASP A 33 4.24 -0.68 -1.57
C ASP A 33 5.65 -1.25 -1.69
N ARG A 34 5.92 -2.37 -1.02
CA ARG A 34 7.20 -3.09 -1.14
C ARG A 34 7.39 -3.65 -2.54
N GLU A 35 6.37 -4.33 -3.07
CA GLU A 35 6.46 -4.94 -4.39
C GLU A 35 6.54 -3.90 -5.52
N ALA A 36 5.82 -2.77 -5.41
CA ALA A 36 5.97 -1.66 -6.34
C ALA A 36 7.40 -1.11 -6.35
N LYS A 37 8.01 -0.92 -5.16
CA LYS A 37 9.42 -0.49 -5.05
C LYS A 37 10.37 -1.49 -5.68
N ARG A 38 10.14 -2.79 -5.50
CA ARG A 38 10.94 -3.85 -6.10
C ARG A 38 10.77 -3.86 -7.62
N LEU A 39 9.55 -3.84 -8.13
CA LEU A 39 9.26 -3.85 -9.57
C LEU A 39 9.82 -2.60 -10.28
N ASN A 40 9.80 -1.44 -9.65
CA ASN A 40 10.43 -0.24 -10.20
C ASN A 40 11.95 -0.40 -10.43
N ASN A 41 12.61 -1.30 -9.68
CA ASN A 41 14.02 -1.59 -9.87
C ASN A 41 14.29 -2.78 -10.81
N GLU A 42 13.38 -3.77 -10.83
CA GLU A 42 13.65 -5.08 -11.44
C GLU A 42 12.86 -5.35 -12.72
N ASP A 43 11.66 -4.76 -12.89
CA ASP A 43 10.82 -5.02 -14.06
C ASP A 43 11.40 -4.31 -15.30
N PRO A 44 11.83 -5.06 -16.35
CA PRO A 44 12.47 -4.45 -17.51
C PRO A 44 11.56 -3.46 -18.26
N PHE A 45 10.26 -3.72 -18.28
CA PHE A 45 9.30 -2.84 -18.95
C PHE A 45 9.14 -1.51 -18.20
N ILE A 46 9.00 -1.56 -16.87
CA ILE A 46 8.94 -0.34 -16.04
C ILE A 46 10.23 0.46 -16.22
N ARG A 47 11.38 -0.20 -16.15
CA ARG A 47 12.69 0.45 -16.30
C ARG A 47 12.81 1.17 -17.64
N GLN A 48 12.50 0.48 -18.72
CA GLN A 48 12.54 1.05 -20.06
C GLN A 48 11.63 2.28 -20.17
N ARG A 49 10.38 2.17 -19.71
CA ARG A 49 9.41 3.26 -19.79
C ARG A 49 9.79 4.46 -18.92
N LEU A 50 10.34 4.24 -17.73
CA LEU A 50 10.82 5.34 -16.88
C LEU A 50 12.02 6.06 -17.50
N VAL A 51 12.94 5.34 -18.15
CA VAL A 51 14.04 5.95 -18.93
C VAL A 51 13.51 6.78 -20.10
N GLU A 52 12.52 6.29 -20.84
CA GLU A 52 11.88 7.03 -21.94
C GLU A 52 11.17 8.30 -21.45
N MET A 53 10.58 8.27 -20.25
CA MET A 53 9.81 9.39 -19.69
C MET A 53 10.69 10.45 -19.02
N VAL A 54 11.74 10.05 -18.33
CA VAL A 54 12.50 10.89 -17.40
C VAL A 54 13.93 11.11 -17.87
N GLY A 55 14.51 10.13 -18.58
CA GLY A 55 15.92 10.09 -18.98
C GLY A 55 16.69 8.96 -18.28
N PRO A 56 17.89 8.60 -18.81
CA PRO A 56 18.67 7.48 -18.31
C PRO A 56 19.12 7.66 -16.85
N GLU A 57 19.26 8.89 -16.37
CA GLU A 57 19.67 9.22 -15.00
C GLU A 57 18.61 8.89 -13.95
N VAL A 58 17.41 8.48 -14.38
CA VAL A 58 16.36 7.97 -13.47
C VAL A 58 16.80 6.70 -12.75
N TYR A 59 17.85 6.02 -13.25
CA TYR A 59 18.52 4.93 -12.53
C TYR A 59 19.96 5.31 -12.20
N CYS A 60 20.35 5.03 -10.96
CA CYS A 60 21.73 5.21 -10.50
C CYS A 60 22.68 4.19 -11.18
N PRO A 61 24.02 4.42 -11.14
CA PRO A 61 24.99 3.48 -11.71
C PRO A 61 24.91 2.06 -11.15
N ASP A 62 24.44 1.89 -9.91
CA ASP A 62 24.19 0.58 -9.27
C ASP A 62 22.89 -0.09 -9.74
N GLY A 63 22.15 0.55 -10.65
CA GLY A 63 20.89 0.07 -11.19
C GLY A 63 19.66 0.37 -10.35
N THR A 64 19.80 1.02 -9.19
CA THR A 64 18.65 1.41 -8.34
C THR A 64 17.95 2.66 -8.87
N LEU A 65 16.64 2.75 -8.61
CA LEU A 65 15.83 3.91 -8.99
C LEU A 65 16.27 5.17 -8.23
N ASN A 66 16.62 6.23 -8.94
CA ASN A 66 16.84 7.56 -8.40
C ASN A 66 15.50 8.21 -8.02
N ARG A 67 15.06 7.94 -6.79
CA ARG A 67 13.75 8.40 -6.28
C ARG A 67 13.63 9.92 -6.25
N SER A 68 14.73 10.62 -6.00
CA SER A 68 14.73 12.08 -5.95
C SER A 68 14.49 12.66 -7.34
N LEU A 69 15.12 12.11 -8.37
CA LEU A 69 14.93 12.54 -9.75
C LEU A 69 13.52 12.23 -10.25
N LEU A 70 13.01 11.02 -9.97
CA LEU A 70 11.63 10.66 -10.31
C LEU A 70 10.62 11.56 -9.59
N ALA A 71 10.83 11.87 -8.31
CA ALA A 71 9.99 12.80 -7.56
C ALA A 71 10.03 14.21 -8.18
N ALA A 72 11.20 14.73 -8.51
CA ALA A 72 11.34 16.03 -9.17
C ALA A 72 10.60 16.07 -10.52
N TYR A 73 10.68 15.00 -11.30
CA TYR A 73 9.91 14.88 -12.55
C TYR A 73 8.40 14.88 -12.28
N ILE A 74 7.91 14.11 -11.29
CA ILE A 74 6.50 14.04 -10.93
C ILE A 74 5.95 15.41 -10.48
N PHE A 75 6.73 16.17 -9.69
CA PHE A 75 6.29 17.47 -9.18
C PHE A 75 6.54 18.63 -10.14
N GLY A 76 7.43 18.47 -11.11
CA GLY A 76 7.82 19.52 -12.07
C GLY A 76 6.99 19.60 -13.34
N HIS A 77 6.09 18.63 -13.60
CA HIS A 77 5.33 18.56 -14.85
C HIS A 77 3.83 18.34 -14.60
N PRO A 78 2.93 18.79 -15.45
CA PRO A 78 1.51 18.47 -15.36
C PRO A 78 1.29 16.98 -15.73
N HIS A 79 0.53 16.28 -14.92
CA HIS A 79 0.09 14.88 -15.12
C HIS A 79 1.12 13.72 -15.04
N PRO A 80 2.38 13.89 -14.60
CA PRO A 80 3.33 12.78 -14.63
C PRO A 80 3.04 11.71 -13.57
N LEU A 81 2.43 12.09 -12.42
CA LEU A 81 2.03 11.11 -11.41
C LEU A 81 1.03 10.09 -11.99
N ALA A 82 0.04 10.56 -12.74
CA ALA A 82 -0.94 9.68 -13.39
C ALA A 82 -0.26 8.75 -14.40
N ALA A 83 0.67 9.25 -15.20
CA ALA A 83 1.41 8.44 -16.17
C ALA A 83 2.28 7.38 -15.50
N VAL A 84 2.99 7.72 -14.43
CA VAL A 84 3.78 6.75 -13.65
C VAL A 84 2.87 5.70 -12.99
N ASN A 85 1.73 6.13 -12.43
CA ASN A 85 0.76 5.19 -11.84
C ASN A 85 0.16 4.25 -12.89
N GLN A 86 -0.19 4.74 -14.08
CA GLN A 86 -0.68 3.92 -15.20
C GLN A 86 0.38 2.91 -15.69
N LEU A 87 1.65 3.23 -15.54
CA LEU A 87 2.74 2.30 -15.85
C LEU A 87 2.90 1.23 -14.76
N VAL A 88 2.91 1.62 -13.49
CA VAL A 88 3.31 0.75 -12.37
C VAL A 88 2.14 -0.11 -11.87
N HIS A 89 0.92 0.45 -11.70
CA HIS A 89 -0.19 -0.27 -11.09
C HIS A 89 -0.56 -1.57 -11.84
N PRO A 90 -0.66 -1.60 -13.18
CA PRO A 90 -0.97 -2.85 -13.90
C PRO A 90 0.11 -3.92 -13.69
N ARG A 91 1.38 -3.52 -13.54
CA ARG A 91 2.50 -4.45 -13.31
C ARG A 91 2.45 -5.04 -11.90
N VAL A 92 2.14 -4.21 -10.90
CA VAL A 92 1.91 -4.67 -9.52
C VAL A 92 0.73 -5.67 -9.48
N LEU A 93 -0.37 -5.36 -10.16
CA LEU A 93 -1.53 -6.24 -10.21
C LEU A 93 -1.24 -7.57 -10.93
N ALA A 94 -0.50 -7.53 -12.04
CA ALA A 94 -0.07 -8.73 -12.73
C ALA A 94 0.89 -9.57 -11.86
N HIS A 95 1.76 -8.93 -11.08
CA HIS A 95 2.62 -9.61 -10.12
C HIS A 95 1.80 -10.22 -8.98
N PHE A 96 0.83 -9.49 -8.42
CA PHE A 96 -0.09 -10.02 -7.41
C PHE A 96 -0.83 -11.27 -7.90
N ARG A 97 -1.38 -11.25 -9.12
CA ARG A 97 -2.09 -12.41 -9.69
C ARG A 97 -1.17 -13.63 -9.83
N ARG A 98 0.11 -13.45 -10.19
CA ARG A 98 1.10 -14.55 -10.20
C ARG A 98 1.43 -15.02 -8.78
N TRP A 99 1.57 -14.09 -7.83
CA TRP A 99 1.77 -14.45 -6.43
C TRP A 99 0.57 -15.25 -5.87
N LEU A 100 -0.66 -14.88 -6.24
CA LEU A 100 -1.88 -15.62 -5.87
C LEU A 100 -1.86 -17.07 -6.36
N SER A 101 -1.36 -17.33 -7.57
CA SER A 101 -1.42 -18.67 -8.18
C SER A 101 -0.60 -19.73 -7.44
N VAL A 102 0.30 -19.32 -6.56
CA VAL A 102 1.13 -20.22 -5.74
C VAL A 102 0.69 -20.25 -4.27
N GLN A 103 -0.37 -19.54 -3.91
CA GLN A 103 -0.92 -19.57 -2.55
C GLN A 103 -1.95 -20.70 -2.39
N HIS A 104 -1.97 -21.33 -1.21
CA HIS A 104 -2.90 -22.40 -0.87
C HIS A 104 -3.79 -22.07 0.34
N ALA A 105 -3.66 -20.87 0.90
CA ALA A 105 -4.44 -20.41 2.04
C ALA A 105 -5.91 -20.14 1.64
N PRO A 106 -6.87 -20.33 2.54
CA PRO A 106 -8.28 -20.03 2.27
C PRO A 106 -8.55 -18.54 2.06
N LEU A 107 -7.70 -17.69 2.64
CA LEU A 107 -7.74 -16.24 2.56
C LEU A 107 -6.31 -15.71 2.40
N VAL A 108 -6.15 -14.68 1.58
CA VAL A 108 -4.91 -13.92 1.43
C VAL A 108 -5.17 -12.45 1.70
N VAL A 109 -4.12 -11.71 2.06
CA VAL A 109 -4.18 -10.29 2.38
C VAL A 109 -3.39 -9.49 1.36
N MET A 110 -3.96 -8.38 0.86
CA MET A 110 -3.25 -7.35 0.12
C MET A 110 -3.19 -6.07 0.95
N GLU A 111 -2.00 -5.63 1.32
CA GLU A 111 -1.80 -4.32 1.95
C GLU A 111 -1.55 -3.24 0.89
N SER A 112 -2.34 -2.16 0.91
CA SER A 112 -2.10 -0.99 0.06
C SER A 112 -2.65 0.29 0.69
N ALA A 113 -1.84 1.36 0.71
CA ALA A 113 -2.30 2.68 1.13
C ALA A 113 -3.20 3.37 0.09
N ILE A 114 -3.18 2.88 -1.15
CA ILE A 114 -3.88 3.44 -2.31
C ILE A 114 -4.84 2.42 -2.94
N LEU A 115 -5.43 1.54 -2.13
CA LEU A 115 -6.23 0.41 -2.60
C LEU A 115 -7.34 0.83 -3.57
N HIS A 116 -8.08 1.89 -3.22
CA HIS A 116 -9.19 2.40 -4.05
C HIS A 116 -8.69 3.21 -5.24
N SER A 117 -7.77 4.16 -5.04
CA SER A 117 -7.28 5.03 -6.13
C SER A 117 -6.48 4.27 -7.18
N SER A 118 -5.87 3.15 -6.82
CA SER A 118 -5.24 2.24 -7.79
C SER A 118 -6.21 1.30 -8.50
N GLY A 119 -7.46 1.19 -8.01
CA GLY A 119 -8.46 0.24 -8.50
C GLY A 119 -8.21 -1.21 -8.06
N PHE A 120 -7.32 -1.45 -7.10
CA PHE A 120 -7.01 -2.79 -6.58
C PHE A 120 -8.15 -3.36 -5.73
N ASP A 121 -8.99 -2.51 -5.15
CA ASP A 121 -10.20 -2.90 -4.44
C ASP A 121 -11.13 -3.79 -5.27
N ARG A 122 -11.17 -3.60 -6.60
CA ARG A 122 -11.97 -4.43 -7.52
C ARG A 122 -11.52 -5.89 -7.59
N GLU A 123 -10.30 -6.18 -7.18
CA GLU A 123 -9.77 -7.54 -7.11
C GLU A 123 -10.04 -8.20 -5.75
N MET A 124 -10.51 -7.45 -4.76
CA MET A 124 -10.72 -7.93 -3.39
C MET A 124 -12.15 -8.42 -3.21
N ASP A 125 -12.32 -9.45 -2.38
CA ASP A 125 -13.63 -9.93 -1.97
C ASP A 125 -14.15 -9.16 -0.75
N TYR A 126 -13.21 -8.61 0.06
CA TYR A 126 -13.49 -7.76 1.23
C TYR A 126 -12.44 -6.66 1.36
N VAL A 127 -12.84 -5.54 1.93
CA VAL A 127 -11.95 -4.42 2.27
C VAL A 127 -12.01 -4.14 3.77
N LEU A 128 -10.85 -4.18 4.43
CA LEU A 128 -10.65 -3.78 5.81
C LEU A 128 -9.96 -2.41 5.85
N TYR A 129 -10.61 -1.44 6.45
CA TYR A 129 -10.03 -0.13 6.71
C TYR A 129 -9.45 -0.07 8.13
N VAL A 130 -8.17 0.24 8.22
CA VAL A 130 -7.49 0.49 9.50
C VAL A 130 -7.54 1.98 9.79
N ASP A 131 -8.21 2.35 10.87
CA ASP A 131 -8.30 3.73 11.34
C ASP A 131 -7.52 3.94 12.65
N ALA A 132 -7.17 5.17 12.93
CA ALA A 132 -6.58 5.59 14.21
C ALA A 132 -6.80 7.10 14.39
N PRO A 133 -6.86 7.61 15.64
CA PRO A 133 -6.96 9.03 15.92
C PRO A 133 -5.84 9.82 15.23
N GLU A 134 -6.17 10.99 14.67
CA GLU A 134 -5.24 11.78 13.86
C GLU A 134 -3.94 12.10 14.61
N GLU A 135 -4.04 12.49 15.89
CA GLU A 135 -2.85 12.79 16.70
C GLU A 135 -1.92 11.58 16.87
N MET A 136 -2.48 10.40 17.05
CA MET A 136 -1.67 9.17 17.12
C MET A 136 -1.02 8.86 15.78
N ARG A 137 -1.72 9.07 14.68
CA ARG A 137 -1.18 8.90 13.33
C ARG A 137 -0.01 9.86 13.08
N ILE A 138 -0.19 11.15 13.46
CA ILE A 138 0.86 12.17 13.36
C ILE A 138 2.08 11.76 14.17
N ALA A 139 1.90 11.42 15.46
CA ALA A 139 3.00 11.03 16.34
C ALA A 139 3.78 9.83 15.79
N ARG A 140 3.09 8.77 15.36
CA ARG A 140 3.72 7.56 14.76
C ARG A 140 4.53 7.87 13.51
N VAL A 141 4.03 8.76 12.64
CA VAL A 141 4.75 9.10 11.40
C VAL A 141 5.95 10.00 11.69
N MET A 142 5.82 10.96 12.62
CA MET A 142 6.94 11.79 13.04
C MET A 142 8.08 10.96 13.64
N GLU A 143 7.74 10.00 14.51
CA GLU A 143 8.72 9.09 15.13
C GLU A 143 9.41 8.19 14.08
N ARG A 144 8.64 7.61 13.15
CA ARG A 144 9.15 6.69 12.14
C ARG A 144 10.03 7.38 11.10
N ASP A 145 9.59 8.54 10.59
CA ASP A 145 10.16 9.18 9.39
C ASP A 145 11.07 10.38 9.74
N GLY A 146 11.07 10.85 10.99
CA GLY A 146 11.75 12.10 11.39
C GLY A 146 11.14 13.35 10.75
N SER A 147 9.92 13.24 10.19
CA SER A 147 9.24 14.34 9.51
C SER A 147 8.65 15.35 10.50
N SER A 148 8.59 16.63 10.10
CA SER A 148 7.89 17.64 10.89
C SER A 148 6.37 17.41 10.91
N ARG A 149 5.68 17.88 11.95
CA ARG A 149 4.22 17.81 12.06
C ARG A 149 3.52 18.37 10.83
N SER A 150 3.97 19.51 10.32
CA SER A 150 3.38 20.15 9.14
C SER A 150 3.48 19.28 7.88
N GLN A 151 4.62 18.61 7.67
CA GLN A 151 4.81 17.67 6.56
C GLN A 151 3.89 16.45 6.70
N VAL A 152 3.73 15.93 7.92
CA VAL A 152 2.83 14.79 8.17
C VAL A 152 1.38 15.17 7.93
N MET A 153 0.93 16.33 8.44
CA MET A 153 -0.43 16.83 8.21
C MET A 153 -0.73 17.02 6.74
N ALA A 154 0.19 17.60 5.96
CA ALA A 154 0.01 17.74 4.51
C ALA A 154 -0.18 16.37 3.82
N ARG A 155 0.55 15.33 4.25
CA ARG A 155 0.37 13.96 3.73
C ARG A 155 -0.98 13.36 4.14
N ILE A 156 -1.45 13.60 5.37
CA ILE A 156 -2.76 13.14 5.84
C ILE A 156 -3.87 13.79 5.04
N GLN A 157 -3.79 15.09 4.80
CA GLN A 157 -4.77 15.85 4.03
C GLN A 157 -4.82 15.46 2.56
N SER A 158 -3.68 15.03 1.98
CA SER A 158 -3.64 14.53 0.60
C SER A 158 -4.25 13.14 0.42
N GLN A 159 -4.46 12.40 1.51
CA GLN A 159 -5.09 11.07 1.49
C GLN A 159 -6.60 11.19 1.74
N THR A 160 -7.37 11.42 0.71
CA THR A 160 -8.83 11.69 0.82
C THR A 160 -9.71 10.45 0.76
N GLU A 161 -9.15 9.25 0.53
CA GLU A 161 -9.95 8.09 0.18
C GLU A 161 -10.17 7.12 1.35
N LYS A 162 -11.36 7.16 1.94
CA LYS A 162 -11.82 6.12 2.85
C LYS A 162 -12.50 4.97 2.10
N GLY A 163 -13.05 5.22 0.91
CA GLY A 163 -13.83 4.25 0.14
C GLY A 163 -15.08 3.77 0.92
N CYS A 164 -15.60 2.61 0.52
CA CYS A 164 -16.67 1.91 1.22
C CYS A 164 -16.12 0.57 1.73
N PRO A 165 -15.44 0.53 2.90
CA PRO A 165 -14.90 -0.71 3.43
C PRO A 165 -16.02 -1.60 3.99
N ASP A 166 -15.84 -2.93 3.88
CA ASP A 166 -16.72 -3.92 4.51
C ASP A 166 -16.52 -3.99 6.02
N TYR A 167 -15.28 -3.73 6.45
CA TYR A 167 -14.88 -3.74 7.86
C TYR A 167 -14.01 -2.54 8.21
N VAL A 168 -14.14 -2.08 9.45
CA VAL A 168 -13.27 -1.04 10.02
C VAL A 168 -12.73 -1.53 11.35
N VAL A 169 -11.42 -1.39 11.57
CA VAL A 169 -10.79 -1.60 12.88
C VAL A 169 -10.12 -0.33 13.35
N MET A 170 -10.22 -0.07 14.66
CA MET A 170 -9.66 1.12 15.29
C MET A 170 -8.35 0.77 16.00
N ASN A 171 -7.24 1.34 15.57
CA ASN A 171 -5.92 1.16 16.15
C ASN A 171 -5.55 2.34 17.08
N ASP A 172 -6.30 2.48 18.15
CA ASP A 172 -6.21 3.56 19.14
C ASP A 172 -5.70 3.11 20.52
N GLY A 173 -5.25 1.87 20.62
CA GLY A 173 -4.87 1.23 21.89
C GLY A 173 -5.95 0.30 22.44
N THR A 174 -7.13 0.25 21.82
CA THR A 174 -8.13 -0.78 22.11
C THR A 174 -7.67 -2.16 21.59
N ASP A 175 -8.33 -3.22 22.05
CA ASP A 175 -7.96 -4.59 21.72
C ASP A 175 -8.18 -4.88 20.20
N LEU A 176 -7.10 -4.77 19.43
CA LEU A 176 -7.10 -5.11 18.01
C LEU A 176 -7.30 -6.61 17.75
N HIS A 177 -6.85 -7.49 18.66
CA HIS A 177 -7.01 -8.94 18.50
C HIS A 177 -8.50 -9.31 18.49
N LEU A 178 -9.29 -8.77 19.42
CA LEU A 178 -10.74 -8.99 19.48
C LEU A 178 -11.46 -8.41 18.25
N GLN A 179 -11.06 -7.23 17.79
CA GLN A 179 -11.61 -6.63 16.58
C GLN A 179 -11.31 -7.50 15.35
N LEU A 180 -10.06 -7.95 15.19
CA LEU A 180 -9.65 -8.81 14.07
C LEU A 180 -10.32 -10.18 14.13
N GLN A 181 -10.49 -10.76 15.33
CA GLN A 181 -11.26 -12.00 15.49
C GLN A 181 -12.70 -11.86 14.97
N THR A 182 -13.34 -10.72 15.23
CA THR A 182 -14.69 -10.45 14.73
C THR A 182 -14.70 -10.37 13.20
N VAL A 183 -13.74 -9.66 12.60
CA VAL A 183 -13.58 -9.55 11.14
C VAL A 183 -13.34 -10.94 10.52
N MET A 184 -12.41 -11.71 11.08
CA MET A 184 -12.06 -13.04 10.57
C MET A 184 -13.23 -14.02 10.66
N ASN A 185 -14.00 -13.98 11.75
CA ASN A 185 -15.23 -14.78 11.90
C ASN A 185 -16.29 -14.39 10.84
N GLY A 186 -16.36 -13.13 10.44
CA GLY A 186 -17.24 -12.67 9.36
C GLY A 186 -16.79 -13.16 7.98
N ILE A 187 -15.48 -13.17 7.73
CA ILE A 187 -14.93 -13.54 6.43
C ILE A 187 -14.85 -15.06 6.24
N LEU A 188 -14.45 -15.83 7.25
CA LEU A 188 -14.17 -17.27 7.11
C LEU A 188 -15.41 -18.18 7.29
N LYS A 189 -16.55 -17.61 7.64
CA LYS A 189 -17.84 -18.33 7.55
C LYS A 189 -18.22 -18.52 6.08
#